data_a67c670beb4f4e62ddb72b53d045d46a
#
_entry.id   a67c670beb4f4e62ddb72b53d045d46a
#
_cell.length_a   1.000
_cell.length_b   1.000
_cell.length_c   1.000
_cell.angle_alpha   90.00
_cell.angle_beta   90.00
_cell.angle_gamma   90.00
#
_symmetry.space_group_name_H-M   'P 1'
#
loop_
_entity.id
_entity.type
_entity.pdbx_description
1 polymer ?
#
loop_
_entity_poly.entity_id
_entity_poly.type
_entity_poly.pdbx_seq_one_letter_code
_entity_poly.pdbx_strand_id
1 'polypeptide(L)'
;FLYYLIQNWIVCFITSELFATIYTLVKLRGLTIGEYQSEDNNVVKDYVMLLSTNSLNNLNLYLDRLILLPIIGGTAVTISFLSTFIGKMLATFLYPINNVVLSYISVNESDNIKKQYLKTNLFAIAALCLVMIICYPITLIIVSLLYNIDSSLYSKFIILGNIGVLFNAVSIMIQTLNTKHASITLQANYMTLHTITFIFITILMTIAFGLNGFFWTTLFSNIIKYVILNIIGLKSKFINKKDVD
;
A
#
# COMPACT_ATOMS: atom_id res chain seq x y z
N PHE A 1 -0.90 -20.87 23.32
CA PHE A 1 -0.88 -22.31 23.68
C PHE A 1 0.10 -23.09 22.79
N LEU A 2 -0.06 -23.11 21.46
CA LEU A 2 0.83 -23.78 20.49
C LEU A 2 2.30 -23.33 20.58
N TYR A 3 2.55 -22.05 20.81
CA TYR A 3 3.90 -21.52 21.01
C TYR A 3 4.59 -22.11 22.25
N TYR A 4 3.86 -22.29 23.36
CA TYR A 4 4.39 -22.92 24.56
C TYR A 4 4.74 -24.40 24.38
N LEU A 5 4.02 -25.10 23.49
CA LEU A 5 4.25 -26.52 23.21
C LEU A 5 5.43 -26.77 22.26
N ILE A 6 5.64 -25.90 21.27
CA ILE A 6 6.57 -26.15 20.18
C ILE A 6 7.80 -25.23 20.27
N GLN A 7 7.73 -24.15 21.06
CA GLN A 7 8.78 -23.10 21.23
C GLN A 7 9.33 -22.54 19.90
N ASN A 8 8.57 -22.70 18.81
CA ASN A 8 8.98 -22.26 17.49
C ASN A 8 7.82 -21.49 16.84
N TRP A 9 7.97 -20.16 16.76
CA TRP A 9 6.97 -19.28 16.21
C TRP A 9 6.67 -19.54 14.73
N ILE A 10 7.66 -20.05 13.97
CA ILE A 10 7.49 -20.35 12.54
C ILE A 10 6.48 -21.48 12.35
N VAL A 11 6.59 -22.54 13.16
CA VAL A 11 5.64 -23.67 13.13
C VAL A 11 4.24 -23.22 13.49
N CYS A 12 4.10 -22.33 14.48
CA CYS A 12 2.80 -21.77 14.86
C CYS A 12 2.16 -20.96 13.72
N PHE A 13 2.99 -20.22 12.97
CA PHE A 13 2.51 -19.44 11.84
C PHE A 13 2.05 -20.35 10.69
N ILE A 14 2.86 -21.34 10.31
CA ILE A 14 2.53 -22.31 9.26
C ILE A 14 1.26 -23.10 9.62
N THR A 15 1.11 -23.56 10.85
CA THR A 15 -0.09 -24.30 11.28
C THR A 15 -1.34 -23.42 11.24
N SER A 16 -1.25 -22.15 11.63
CA SER A 16 -2.36 -21.19 11.54
C SER A 16 -2.83 -21.00 10.10
N GLU A 17 -1.90 -20.80 9.16
CA GLU A 17 -2.21 -20.64 7.73
C GLU A 17 -2.80 -21.91 7.10
N LEU A 18 -2.29 -23.07 7.49
CA LEU A 18 -2.86 -24.36 7.06
C LEU A 18 -4.30 -24.55 7.55
N PHE A 19 -4.59 -24.22 8.81
CA PHE A 19 -5.96 -24.29 9.34
C PHE A 19 -6.89 -23.31 8.62
N ALA A 20 -6.46 -22.09 8.36
CA ALA A 20 -7.22 -21.09 7.60
C ALA A 20 -7.52 -21.59 6.18
N THR A 21 -6.53 -22.18 5.52
CA THR A 21 -6.68 -22.72 4.16
C THR A 21 -7.65 -23.91 4.13
N ILE A 22 -7.51 -24.86 5.08
CA ILE A 22 -8.42 -26.01 5.17
C ILE A 22 -9.86 -25.55 5.45
N TYR A 23 -10.03 -24.60 6.39
CA TYR A 23 -11.36 -24.04 6.68
C TYR A 23 -11.99 -23.41 5.45
N THR A 24 -11.23 -22.62 4.69
CA THR A 24 -11.69 -22.00 3.46
C THR A 24 -12.10 -23.04 2.39
N LEU A 25 -11.28 -24.08 2.20
CA LEU A 25 -11.58 -25.17 1.26
C LEU A 25 -12.83 -25.94 1.65
N VAL A 26 -13.04 -26.23 2.93
CA VAL A 26 -14.25 -26.91 3.43
C VAL A 26 -15.50 -26.04 3.21
N LYS A 27 -15.40 -24.73 3.45
CA LYS A 27 -16.51 -23.80 3.19
C LYS A 27 -16.82 -23.65 1.70
N LEU A 28 -15.81 -23.61 0.84
CA LEU A 28 -15.98 -23.53 -0.61
C LEU A 28 -16.64 -24.78 -1.20
N ARG A 29 -16.41 -25.99 -0.63
CA ARG A 29 -17.10 -27.21 -1.06
C ARG A 29 -18.62 -27.17 -0.90
N GLY A 30 -19.14 -26.35 0.01
CA GLY A 30 -20.57 -26.14 0.21
C GLY A 30 -21.22 -25.11 -0.69
N LEU A 31 -20.43 -24.36 -1.45
CA LEU A 31 -20.91 -23.41 -2.44
C LEU A 31 -21.08 -24.16 -3.77
N THR A 32 -22.32 -24.33 -4.21
CA THR A 32 -22.59 -24.71 -5.61
C THR A 32 -22.06 -23.60 -6.49
N ILE A 33 -20.90 -23.84 -7.09
CA ILE A 33 -20.39 -22.98 -8.16
C ILE A 33 -21.43 -23.12 -9.28
N GLY A 34 -22.24 -22.07 -9.49
CA GLY A 34 -23.11 -21.99 -10.64
C GLY A 34 -22.30 -22.28 -11.91
N GLU A 35 -22.93 -22.85 -12.93
CA GLU A 35 -22.27 -23.19 -14.19
C GLU A 35 -21.43 -22.00 -14.65
N TYR A 36 -20.11 -22.19 -14.59
CA TYR A 36 -19.14 -21.20 -15.05
C TYR A 36 -19.29 -21.10 -16.57
N GLN A 37 -20.01 -20.10 -17.03
CA GLN A 37 -19.98 -19.75 -18.45
C GLN A 37 -18.58 -19.20 -18.74
N SER A 38 -17.79 -20.00 -19.43
CA SER A 38 -16.39 -19.73 -19.80
C SER A 38 -16.29 -18.65 -20.88
N GLU A 39 -16.88 -17.46 -20.64
CA GLU A 39 -16.89 -16.40 -21.67
C GLU A 39 -15.70 -15.45 -21.63
N ASP A 40 -14.77 -15.54 -20.64
CA ASP A 40 -13.75 -14.49 -20.62
C ASP A 40 -12.36 -14.97 -20.20
N ASN A 41 -11.51 -15.23 -21.18
CA ASN A 41 -10.05 -15.30 -21.00
C ASN A 41 -9.49 -14.01 -20.37
N ASN A 42 -10.24 -12.91 -20.35
CA ASN A 42 -9.90 -11.64 -19.76
C ASN A 42 -9.96 -11.68 -18.23
N VAL A 43 -10.88 -12.44 -17.62
CA VAL A 43 -11.03 -12.51 -16.15
C VAL A 43 -9.77 -13.05 -15.47
N VAL A 44 -9.20 -14.12 -16.00
CA VAL A 44 -7.94 -14.69 -15.45
C VAL A 44 -6.78 -13.71 -15.61
N LYS A 45 -6.69 -13.05 -16.75
CA LYS A 45 -5.67 -12.01 -17.01
C LYS A 45 -5.82 -10.85 -16.04
N ASP A 46 -7.02 -10.35 -15.84
CA ASP A 46 -7.30 -9.23 -14.92
C ASP A 46 -7.01 -9.63 -13.47
N TYR A 47 -7.36 -10.85 -13.08
CA TYR A 47 -7.03 -11.38 -11.76
C TYR A 47 -5.52 -11.45 -11.52
N VAL A 48 -4.75 -11.98 -12.47
CA VAL A 48 -3.27 -12.04 -12.38
C VAL A 48 -2.66 -10.64 -12.32
N MET A 49 -3.20 -9.68 -13.08
CA MET A 49 -2.76 -8.28 -13.03
C MET A 49 -3.05 -7.62 -11.68
N LEU A 50 -4.22 -7.82 -11.10
CA LEU A 50 -4.57 -7.31 -9.78
C LEU A 50 -3.71 -7.94 -8.69
N LEU A 51 -3.47 -9.25 -8.77
CA LEU A 51 -2.60 -9.97 -7.83
C LEU A 51 -1.16 -9.46 -7.91
N SER A 52 -0.61 -9.26 -9.12
CA SER A 52 0.73 -8.69 -9.30
C SER A 52 0.82 -7.27 -8.74
N THR A 53 -0.19 -6.44 -8.97
CA THR A 53 -0.24 -5.07 -8.46
C THR A 53 -0.29 -5.03 -6.92
N ASN A 54 -1.06 -5.92 -6.30
CA ASN A 54 -1.10 -6.05 -4.84
C ASN A 54 0.22 -6.57 -4.27
N SER A 55 0.88 -7.50 -4.96
CA SER A 55 2.21 -7.99 -4.58
C SER A 55 3.26 -6.88 -4.64
N LEU A 56 3.23 -6.02 -5.66
CA LEU A 56 4.09 -4.85 -5.75
C LEU A 56 3.83 -3.83 -4.64
N ASN A 57 2.57 -3.61 -4.26
CA ASN A 57 2.24 -2.75 -3.11
C ASN A 57 2.79 -3.30 -1.80
N ASN A 58 2.69 -4.62 -1.58
CA ASN A 58 3.25 -5.28 -0.40
C ASN A 58 4.79 -5.21 -0.39
N LEU A 59 5.43 -5.42 -1.53
CA LEU A 59 6.88 -5.26 -1.67
C LEU A 59 7.33 -3.85 -1.27
N ASN A 60 6.60 -2.82 -1.70
CA ASN A 60 6.89 -1.42 -1.38
C ASN A 60 6.86 -1.12 0.13
N LEU A 61 6.08 -1.86 0.93
CA LEU A 61 6.06 -1.71 2.38
C LEU A 61 7.35 -2.17 3.07
N TYR A 62 8.09 -3.09 2.44
CA TYR A 62 9.31 -3.68 2.98
C TYR A 62 10.59 -3.21 2.29
N LEU A 63 10.49 -2.31 1.32
CA LEU A 63 11.65 -1.79 0.57
C LEU A 63 12.67 -1.10 1.45
N ASP A 64 12.23 -0.47 2.55
CA ASP A 64 13.14 0.12 3.53
C ASP A 64 14.14 -0.91 4.06
N ARG A 65 13.70 -2.12 4.37
CA ARG A 65 14.57 -3.19 4.85
C ARG A 65 15.45 -3.74 3.74
N LEU A 66 14.87 -3.96 2.55
CA LEU A 66 15.57 -4.55 1.41
C LEU A 66 16.67 -3.63 0.86
N ILE A 67 16.49 -2.30 0.93
CA ILE A 67 17.44 -1.33 0.39
C ILE A 67 18.41 -0.85 1.48
N LEU A 68 17.92 -0.47 2.65
CA LEU A 68 18.75 0.12 3.68
C LEU A 68 19.69 -0.89 4.34
N LEU A 69 19.26 -2.14 4.52
CA LEU A 69 20.08 -3.15 5.19
C LEU A 69 21.39 -3.43 4.45
N PRO A 70 21.40 -3.70 3.14
CA PRO A 70 22.63 -3.97 2.42
C PRO A 70 23.49 -2.73 2.14
N ILE A 71 22.91 -1.52 2.07
CA ILE A 71 23.64 -0.30 1.67
C ILE A 71 24.22 0.43 2.88
N ILE A 72 23.43 0.58 3.96
CA ILE A 72 23.82 1.39 5.13
C ILE A 72 23.97 0.52 6.38
N GLY A 73 23.19 -0.55 6.50
CA GLY A 73 23.20 -1.46 7.64
C GLY A 73 21.98 -1.40 8.55
N GLY A 74 21.98 -2.23 9.61
CA GLY A 74 20.83 -2.44 10.48
C GLY A 74 20.37 -1.20 11.26
N THR A 75 21.30 -0.30 11.64
CA THR A 75 20.96 0.96 12.32
C THR A 75 20.09 1.86 11.48
N ALA A 76 20.35 1.94 10.17
CA ALA A 76 19.55 2.71 9.24
C ALA A 76 18.12 2.13 9.09
N VAL A 77 17.98 0.81 9.08
CA VAL A 77 16.69 0.14 9.08
C VAL A 77 15.90 0.47 10.34
N THR A 78 16.54 0.44 11.51
CA THR A 78 15.92 0.81 12.79
C THR A 78 15.44 2.26 12.78
N ILE A 79 16.29 3.20 12.33
CA ILE A 79 15.92 4.62 12.22
C ILE A 79 14.73 4.79 11.27
N SER A 80 14.75 4.13 10.11
CA SER A 80 13.63 4.17 9.16
C SER A 80 12.35 3.62 9.77
N PHE A 81 12.42 2.48 10.45
CA PHE A 81 11.27 1.89 11.12
C PHE A 81 10.68 2.82 12.17
N LEU A 82 11.49 3.35 13.08
CA LEU A 82 11.04 4.26 14.15
C LEU A 82 10.44 5.54 13.58
N SER A 83 11.06 6.11 12.54
CA SER A 83 10.57 7.33 11.90
C SER A 83 9.25 7.16 11.18
N THR A 84 8.93 5.96 10.66
CA THR A 84 7.72 5.68 9.88
C THR A 84 6.66 4.88 10.65
N PHE A 85 6.92 4.59 11.92
CA PHE A 85 6.11 3.67 12.72
C PHE A 85 4.62 4.04 12.75
N ILE A 86 4.32 5.30 13.09
CA ILE A 86 2.92 5.78 13.20
C ILE A 86 2.23 5.76 11.84
N GLY A 87 2.91 6.21 10.77
CA GLY A 87 2.38 6.16 9.41
C GLY A 87 2.04 4.73 8.96
N LYS A 88 2.92 3.77 9.25
CA LYS A 88 2.68 2.35 8.94
C LYS A 88 1.53 1.78 9.75
N MET A 89 1.41 2.11 11.03
CA MET A 89 0.25 1.72 11.85
C MET A 89 -1.06 2.25 11.25
N LEU A 90 -1.10 3.53 10.92
CA LEU A 90 -2.30 4.13 10.33
C LEU A 90 -2.62 3.56 8.95
N ALA A 91 -1.62 3.30 8.12
CA ALA A 91 -1.81 2.63 6.84
C ALA A 91 -2.47 1.25 7.02
N THR A 92 -2.08 0.49 8.06
CA THR A 92 -2.68 -0.81 8.37
C THR A 92 -4.19 -0.71 8.66
N PHE A 93 -4.64 0.38 9.29
CA PHE A 93 -6.09 0.63 9.51
C PHE A 93 -6.80 1.08 8.22
N LEU A 94 -6.11 1.75 7.30
CA LEU A 94 -6.70 2.19 6.04
C LEU A 94 -6.98 1.03 5.07
N TYR A 95 -6.22 -0.07 5.12
CA TYR A 95 -6.44 -1.21 4.21
C TYR A 95 -7.82 -1.88 4.37
N PRO A 96 -8.31 -2.24 5.58
CA PRO A 96 -9.66 -2.76 5.76
C PRO A 96 -10.75 -1.77 5.30
N ILE A 97 -10.58 -0.48 5.59
CA ILE A 97 -11.50 0.56 5.13
C ILE A 97 -11.57 0.57 3.60
N ASN A 98 -10.44 0.43 2.94
CA ASN A 98 -10.36 0.39 1.49
C ASN A 98 -11.12 -0.79 0.88
N ASN A 99 -11.07 -1.98 1.50
CA ASN A 99 -11.83 -3.14 1.07
C ASN A 99 -13.35 -2.93 1.22
N VAL A 100 -13.78 -2.29 2.30
CA VAL A 100 -15.20 -1.93 2.49
C VAL A 100 -15.64 -0.90 1.44
N VAL A 101 -14.82 0.10 1.17
CA VAL A 101 -15.08 1.11 0.13
C VAL A 101 -15.21 0.44 -1.25
N LEU A 102 -14.33 -0.51 -1.58
CA LEU A 102 -14.41 -1.27 -2.83
C LEU A 102 -15.73 -2.03 -2.94
N SER A 103 -16.12 -2.76 -1.90
CA SER A 103 -17.39 -3.50 -1.86
C SER A 103 -18.59 -2.56 -2.05
N TYR A 104 -18.60 -1.42 -1.36
CA TYR A 104 -19.68 -0.43 -1.48
C TYR A 104 -19.74 0.20 -2.89
N ILE A 105 -18.61 0.54 -3.47
CA ILE A 105 -18.52 1.12 -4.81
C ILE A 105 -18.94 0.09 -5.87
N SER A 106 -18.63 -1.20 -5.69
CA SER A 106 -18.98 -2.24 -6.66
C SER A 106 -20.50 -2.42 -6.80
N VAL A 107 -21.25 -2.25 -5.71
CA VAL A 107 -22.72 -2.44 -5.66
C VAL A 107 -23.46 -1.17 -6.12
N ASN A 108 -22.96 0.02 -5.79
CA ASN A 108 -23.63 1.27 -6.10
C ASN A 108 -23.16 1.84 -7.44
N GLU A 109 -24.03 1.85 -8.42
CA GLU A 109 -23.86 2.60 -9.68
C GLU A 109 -24.08 4.09 -9.42
N SER A 110 -23.08 4.78 -8.84
CA SER A 110 -23.17 6.22 -8.73
C SER A 110 -22.64 6.88 -10.00
N ASP A 111 -23.52 7.60 -10.70
CA ASP A 111 -23.23 8.25 -11.99
C ASP A 111 -22.11 9.30 -11.96
N ASN A 112 -21.63 9.71 -10.79
CA ASN A 112 -20.68 10.82 -10.69
C ASN A 112 -19.29 10.39 -10.20
N ILE A 113 -18.51 9.82 -11.12
CA ILE A 113 -17.12 9.40 -10.90
C ILE A 113 -16.28 10.55 -10.31
N LYS A 114 -16.38 11.76 -10.87
CA LYS A 114 -15.62 12.92 -10.37
C LYS A 114 -15.90 13.20 -8.89
N LYS A 115 -17.16 13.05 -8.45
CA LYS A 115 -17.55 13.26 -7.06
C LYS A 115 -16.94 12.21 -6.13
N GLN A 116 -16.80 10.96 -6.59
CA GLN A 116 -16.13 9.90 -5.82
C GLN A 116 -14.65 10.20 -5.63
N TYR A 117 -13.92 10.54 -6.72
CA TYR A 117 -12.52 10.93 -6.63
C TYR A 117 -12.32 12.16 -5.75
N LEU A 118 -13.19 13.18 -5.88
CA LEU A 118 -13.12 14.38 -5.06
C LEU A 118 -13.30 14.06 -3.56
N LYS A 119 -14.29 13.23 -3.22
CA LYS A 119 -14.52 12.82 -1.83
C LYS A 119 -13.34 12.03 -1.26
N THR A 120 -12.80 11.08 -2.03
CA THR A 120 -11.65 10.28 -1.61
C THR A 120 -10.40 11.16 -1.44
N ASN A 121 -10.15 12.09 -2.35
CA ASN A 121 -9.03 13.01 -2.25
C ASN A 121 -9.19 13.98 -1.05
N LEU A 122 -10.40 14.49 -0.80
CA LEU A 122 -10.66 15.35 0.35
C LEU A 122 -10.44 14.61 1.67
N PHE A 123 -10.93 13.37 1.77
CA PHE A 123 -10.69 12.50 2.93
C PHE A 123 -9.19 12.22 3.11
N ALA A 124 -8.48 11.94 2.02
CA ALA A 124 -7.05 11.70 2.02
C ALA A 124 -6.24 12.90 2.53
N ILE A 125 -6.55 14.11 2.04
CA ILE A 125 -5.89 15.34 2.46
C ILE A 125 -6.19 15.62 3.94
N ALA A 126 -7.44 15.45 4.37
CA ALA A 126 -7.81 15.63 5.77
C ALA A 126 -7.06 14.65 6.69
N ALA A 127 -6.97 13.38 6.30
CA ALA A 127 -6.22 12.36 7.02
C ALA A 127 -4.71 12.70 7.08
N LEU A 128 -4.12 13.14 5.96
CA LEU A 128 -2.73 13.58 5.92
C LEU A 128 -2.48 14.74 6.88
N CYS A 129 -3.31 15.80 6.87
CA CYS A 129 -3.16 16.95 7.74
C CYS A 129 -3.26 16.56 9.23
N LEU A 130 -4.24 15.71 9.57
CA LEU A 130 -4.42 15.25 10.94
C LEU A 130 -3.21 14.45 11.44
N VAL A 131 -2.72 13.53 10.61
CA VAL A 131 -1.57 12.71 10.96
C VAL A 131 -0.29 13.52 11.07
N MET A 132 -0.08 14.52 10.21
CA MET A 132 1.09 15.40 10.32
C MET A 132 1.19 16.08 11.69
N ILE A 133 0.07 16.52 12.25
CA ILE A 133 0.03 17.17 13.57
C ILE A 133 0.36 16.17 14.68
N ILE A 134 -0.15 14.95 14.57
CA ILE A 134 -0.15 13.96 15.65
C ILE A 134 1.09 13.06 15.61
N CYS A 135 1.63 12.74 14.43
CA CYS A 135 2.67 11.72 14.28
C CYS A 135 3.99 12.12 14.96
N TYR A 136 4.37 13.39 14.95
CA TYR A 136 5.63 13.83 15.53
C TYR A 136 5.68 13.63 17.07
N PRO A 137 4.75 14.21 17.86
CA PRO A 137 4.77 14.03 19.31
C PRO A 137 4.52 12.59 19.73
N ILE A 138 3.61 11.88 19.06
CA ILE A 138 3.31 10.47 19.40
C ILE A 138 4.53 9.59 19.11
N THR A 139 5.21 9.75 17.99
CA THR A 139 6.41 8.97 17.70
C THR A 139 7.50 9.20 18.76
N LEU A 140 7.73 10.45 19.17
CA LEU A 140 8.71 10.76 20.21
C LEU A 140 8.36 10.09 21.53
N ILE A 141 7.10 10.17 21.97
CA ILE A 141 6.64 9.56 23.22
C ILE A 141 6.79 8.04 23.17
N ILE A 142 6.28 7.39 22.12
CA ILE A 142 6.30 5.93 22.01
C ILE A 142 7.73 5.40 21.93
N VAL A 143 8.58 6.04 21.11
CA VAL A 143 9.97 5.57 20.95
C VAL A 143 10.78 5.79 22.23
N SER A 144 10.57 6.90 22.93
CA SER A 144 11.26 7.13 24.20
C SER A 144 10.84 6.14 25.29
N LEU A 145 9.57 5.71 25.29
CA LEU A 145 9.06 4.73 26.26
C LEU A 145 9.51 3.30 25.95
N LEU A 146 9.59 2.93 24.68
CA LEU A 146 9.83 1.54 24.27
C LEU A 146 11.29 1.24 23.93
N TYR A 147 12.06 2.20 23.43
CA TYR A 147 13.33 1.93 22.78
C TYR A 147 14.42 2.84 23.34
N ASN A 148 14.55 3.35 24.38
CA ASN A 148 15.66 4.12 24.97
C ASN A 148 16.77 4.55 23.94
N ILE A 149 16.35 5.02 22.77
CA ILE A 149 17.21 5.46 21.65
C ILE A 149 17.19 6.98 21.60
N ASP A 150 18.36 7.58 21.35
CA ASP A 150 18.49 9.04 21.20
C ASP A 150 17.58 9.57 20.08
N SER A 151 16.68 10.46 20.45
CA SER A 151 15.71 11.09 19.54
C SER A 151 16.34 11.88 18.42
N SER A 152 17.57 12.39 18.60
CA SER A 152 18.32 13.15 17.60
C SER A 152 18.55 12.35 16.29
N LEU A 153 18.64 11.02 16.39
CA LEU A 153 18.92 10.13 15.26
C LEU A 153 17.75 9.99 14.29
N TYR A 154 16.52 9.99 14.78
CA TYR A 154 15.32 9.68 13.97
C TYR A 154 14.35 10.85 13.85
N SER A 155 14.36 11.83 14.76
CA SER A 155 13.36 12.91 14.82
C SER A 155 13.23 13.71 13.53
N LYS A 156 14.35 13.99 12.86
CA LYS A 156 14.37 14.72 11.58
C LYS A 156 13.65 14.00 10.43
N PHE A 157 13.49 12.69 10.54
CA PHE A 157 12.84 11.87 9.51
C PHE A 157 11.37 11.54 9.80
N ILE A 158 10.88 11.84 11.02
CA ILE A 158 9.51 11.48 11.43
C ILE A 158 8.48 12.06 10.45
N ILE A 159 8.51 13.35 10.21
CA ILE A 159 7.52 14.01 9.34
C ILE A 159 7.69 13.50 7.90
N LEU A 160 8.91 13.52 7.38
CA LEU A 160 9.20 13.13 6.01
C LEU A 160 8.79 11.69 5.70
N GLY A 161 9.16 10.77 6.61
CA GLY A 161 8.84 9.35 6.46
C GLY A 161 7.34 9.05 6.55
N ASN A 162 6.66 9.63 7.55
CA ASN A 162 5.22 9.40 7.71
C ASN A 162 4.40 9.97 6.56
N ILE A 163 4.76 11.15 6.02
CA ILE A 163 4.10 11.70 4.82
C ILE A 163 4.28 10.75 3.65
N GLY A 164 5.49 10.25 3.40
CA GLY A 164 5.76 9.29 2.32
C GLY A 164 4.91 8.02 2.44
N VAL A 165 4.81 7.43 3.64
CA VAL A 165 4.00 6.24 3.89
C VAL A 165 2.51 6.51 3.67
N LEU A 166 2.00 7.66 4.12
CA LEU A 166 0.61 8.01 3.97
C LEU A 166 0.22 8.30 2.52
N PHE A 167 1.09 8.97 1.74
CA PHE A 167 0.85 9.12 0.30
C PHE A 167 0.79 7.77 -0.41
N ASN A 168 1.60 6.79 0.00
CA ASN A 168 1.47 5.43 -0.51
C ASN A 168 0.12 4.81 -0.16
N ALA A 169 -0.32 4.91 1.10
CA ALA A 169 -1.60 4.35 1.55
C ALA A 169 -2.79 4.97 0.82
N VAL A 170 -2.79 6.30 0.66
CA VAL A 170 -3.82 7.01 -0.11
C VAL A 170 -3.78 6.65 -1.59
N SER A 171 -2.59 6.45 -2.17
CA SER A 171 -2.45 5.97 -3.55
C SER A 171 -3.14 4.62 -3.76
N ILE A 172 -3.08 3.72 -2.76
CA ILE A 172 -3.79 2.43 -2.80
C ILE A 172 -5.31 2.63 -2.78
N MET A 173 -5.83 3.63 -2.06
CA MET A 173 -7.26 3.97 -2.11
C MET A 173 -7.69 4.45 -3.51
N ILE A 174 -6.90 5.30 -4.15
CA ILE A 174 -7.17 5.73 -5.53
C ILE A 174 -7.05 4.57 -6.52
N GLN A 175 -6.07 3.69 -6.32
CA GLN A 175 -5.92 2.47 -7.11
C GLN A 175 -7.17 1.58 -7.03
N THR A 176 -7.78 1.46 -5.86
CA THR A 176 -9.02 0.71 -5.65
C THR A 176 -10.20 1.34 -6.42
N LEU A 177 -10.31 2.67 -6.44
CA LEU A 177 -11.30 3.35 -7.30
C LEU A 177 -11.03 3.09 -8.79
N ASN A 178 -9.79 3.08 -9.19
CA ASN A 178 -9.39 2.82 -10.57
C ASN A 178 -9.76 1.40 -11.03
N THR A 179 -9.79 0.40 -10.15
CA THR A 179 -10.19 -0.97 -10.55
C THR A 179 -11.61 -1.04 -11.10
N LYS A 180 -12.50 -0.12 -10.68
CA LYS A 180 -13.86 -0.03 -11.21
C LYS A 180 -13.94 0.87 -12.45
N HIS A 181 -13.18 1.94 -12.50
CA HIS A 181 -13.41 3.03 -13.45
C HIS A 181 -12.33 3.17 -14.54
N ALA A 182 -11.21 2.48 -14.41
CA ALA A 182 -10.08 2.56 -15.33
C ALA A 182 -9.66 1.19 -15.85
N SER A 183 -8.83 1.18 -16.90
CA SER A 183 -8.24 -0.05 -17.42
C SER A 183 -7.28 -0.68 -16.40
N ILE A 184 -7.56 -1.91 -15.99
CA ILE A 184 -6.73 -2.71 -15.06
C ILE A 184 -5.32 -2.90 -15.66
N THR A 185 -5.25 -3.16 -16.97
CA THR A 185 -3.97 -3.34 -17.69
C THR A 185 -3.10 -2.09 -17.62
N LEU A 186 -3.68 -0.91 -17.87
CA LEU A 186 -2.94 0.35 -17.83
C LEU A 186 -2.45 0.65 -16.41
N GLN A 187 -3.27 0.39 -15.41
CA GLN A 187 -2.91 0.55 -14.01
C GLN A 187 -1.78 -0.42 -13.60
N ALA A 188 -1.87 -1.70 -13.99
CA ALA A 188 -0.86 -2.71 -13.68
C ALA A 188 0.49 -2.37 -14.32
N ASN A 189 0.49 -1.99 -15.60
CA ASN A 189 1.70 -1.56 -16.31
C ASN A 189 2.35 -0.35 -15.66
N TYR A 190 1.55 0.65 -15.30
CA TYR A 190 2.05 1.82 -14.57
C TYR A 190 2.68 1.42 -13.22
N MET A 191 2.00 0.59 -12.43
CA MET A 191 2.49 0.15 -11.13
C MET A 191 3.81 -0.61 -11.23
N THR A 192 3.95 -1.47 -12.22
CA THR A 192 5.20 -2.22 -12.49
C THR A 192 6.33 -1.26 -12.85
N LEU A 193 6.10 -0.35 -13.80
CA LEU A 193 7.09 0.64 -14.21
C LEU A 193 7.48 1.57 -13.04
N HIS A 194 6.50 2.06 -12.29
CA HIS A 194 6.73 2.89 -11.11
C HIS A 194 7.59 2.17 -10.07
N THR A 195 7.28 0.91 -9.75
CA THR A 195 8.03 0.15 -8.74
C THR A 195 9.48 -0.09 -9.17
N ILE A 196 9.72 -0.47 -10.43
CA ILE A 196 11.07 -0.66 -10.96
C ILE A 196 11.87 0.65 -10.89
N THR A 197 11.28 1.75 -11.37
CA THR A 197 11.90 3.07 -11.36
C THR A 197 12.18 3.55 -9.94
N PHE A 198 11.22 3.34 -9.03
CA PHE A 198 11.35 3.69 -7.61
C PHE A 198 12.51 2.95 -6.95
N ILE A 199 12.61 1.62 -7.12
CA ILE A 199 13.69 0.82 -6.56
C ILE A 199 15.04 1.34 -7.07
N PHE A 200 15.17 1.53 -8.39
CA PHE A 200 16.41 1.97 -9.00
C PHE A 200 16.86 3.35 -8.48
N ILE A 201 15.96 4.34 -8.51
CA ILE A 201 16.27 5.69 -8.03
C ILE A 201 16.57 5.69 -6.53
N THR A 202 15.82 4.90 -5.74
CA THR A 202 16.03 4.83 -4.29
C THR A 202 17.39 4.25 -3.95
N ILE A 203 17.85 3.20 -4.66
CA ILE A 203 19.20 2.65 -4.48
C ILE A 203 20.25 3.71 -4.78
N LEU A 204 20.18 4.40 -5.92
CA LEU A 204 21.14 5.43 -6.30
C LEU A 204 21.17 6.58 -5.28
N MET A 205 20.02 7.10 -4.89
CA MET A 205 19.91 8.19 -3.93
C MET A 205 20.34 7.78 -2.51
N THR A 206 20.11 6.52 -2.14
CA THR A 206 20.57 6.01 -0.85
C THR A 206 22.10 5.87 -0.83
N ILE A 207 22.71 5.43 -1.91
CA ILE A 207 24.18 5.38 -2.04
C ILE A 207 24.79 6.79 -1.99
N ALA A 208 24.18 7.76 -2.70
CA ALA A 208 24.73 9.11 -2.80
C ALA A 208 24.51 9.97 -1.53
N PHE A 209 23.33 9.86 -0.91
CA PHE A 209 22.92 10.77 0.18
C PHE A 209 22.49 10.05 1.46
N GLY A 210 22.73 8.74 1.57
CA GLY A 210 22.38 7.95 2.74
C GLY A 210 20.87 7.96 3.05
N LEU A 211 20.52 8.01 4.34
CA LEU A 211 19.14 8.06 4.80
C LEU A 211 18.34 9.25 4.27
N ASN A 212 18.96 10.41 4.08
CA ASN A 212 18.29 11.57 3.50
C ASN A 212 17.80 11.25 2.08
N GLY A 213 18.66 10.66 1.26
CA GLY A 213 18.31 10.24 -0.11
C GLY A 213 17.15 9.25 -0.12
N PHE A 214 17.18 8.27 0.77
CA PHE A 214 16.08 7.29 0.90
C PHE A 214 14.73 7.96 1.20
N PHE A 215 14.65 8.80 2.22
CA PHE A 215 13.41 9.43 2.65
C PHE A 215 12.85 10.41 1.61
N TRP A 216 13.70 11.24 1.01
CA TRP A 216 13.27 12.15 -0.05
C TRP A 216 12.76 11.41 -1.29
N THR A 217 13.46 10.36 -1.71
CA THR A 217 13.02 9.55 -2.85
C THR A 217 11.69 8.86 -2.56
N THR A 218 11.52 8.29 -1.37
CA THR A 218 10.27 7.67 -0.95
C THR A 218 9.12 8.66 -0.97
N LEU A 219 9.31 9.87 -0.45
CA LEU A 219 8.31 10.92 -0.45
C LEU A 219 7.90 11.31 -1.87
N PHE A 220 8.85 11.73 -2.69
CA PHE A 220 8.56 12.21 -4.05
C PHE A 220 7.96 11.12 -4.94
N SER A 221 8.47 9.90 -4.85
CA SER A 221 7.93 8.76 -5.60
C SER A 221 6.47 8.48 -5.25
N ASN A 222 6.11 8.49 -3.97
CA ASN A 222 4.74 8.25 -3.55
C ASN A 222 3.79 9.42 -3.90
N ILE A 223 4.27 10.65 -3.89
CA ILE A 223 3.50 11.81 -4.40
C ILE A 223 3.24 11.64 -5.91
N ILE A 224 4.27 11.31 -6.69
CA ILE A 224 4.13 11.07 -8.14
C ILE A 224 3.14 9.92 -8.40
N LYS A 225 3.25 8.82 -7.67
CA LYS A 225 2.33 7.69 -7.73
C LYS A 225 0.89 8.14 -7.52
N TYR A 226 0.64 8.91 -6.45
CA TYR A 226 -0.68 9.43 -6.12
C TYR A 226 -1.25 10.31 -7.25
N VAL A 227 -0.46 11.24 -7.76
CA VAL A 227 -0.88 12.15 -8.85
C VAL A 227 -1.21 11.37 -10.13
N ILE A 228 -0.33 10.45 -10.55
CA ILE A 228 -0.54 9.71 -11.78
C ILE A 228 -1.75 8.78 -11.68
N LEU A 229 -1.96 8.09 -10.54
CA LEU A 229 -3.15 7.26 -10.35
C LEU A 229 -4.45 8.07 -10.43
N ASN A 230 -4.48 9.30 -9.89
CA ASN A 230 -5.62 10.20 -10.05
C ASN A 230 -5.84 10.60 -11.53
N ILE A 231 -4.77 10.87 -12.27
CA ILE A 231 -4.85 11.21 -13.71
C ILE A 231 -5.41 10.01 -14.50
N ILE A 232 -4.92 8.80 -14.23
CA ILE A 232 -5.40 7.57 -14.88
C ILE A 232 -6.90 7.41 -14.65
N GLY A 233 -7.36 7.52 -13.40
CA GLY A 233 -8.76 7.36 -13.05
C GLY A 233 -9.68 8.43 -13.64
N LEU A 234 -9.26 9.69 -13.65
CA LEU A 234 -10.06 10.78 -14.20
C LEU A 234 -10.11 10.80 -15.73
N LYS A 235 -9.03 10.35 -16.41
CA LYS A 235 -8.97 10.30 -17.88
C LYS A 235 -9.71 9.10 -18.50
N SER A 236 -9.88 8.00 -17.76
CA SER A 236 -10.51 6.78 -18.29
C SER A 236 -11.93 7.01 -18.83
N LYS A 237 -12.63 8.03 -18.32
CA LYS A 237 -13.97 8.42 -18.80
C LYS A 237 -13.97 8.95 -20.22
N PHE A 238 -12.85 9.45 -20.73
CA PHE A 238 -12.76 9.98 -22.11
C PHE A 238 -12.51 8.89 -23.15
N ILE A 239 -11.99 7.72 -22.71
CA ILE A 239 -11.67 6.61 -23.61
C ILE A 239 -12.93 5.76 -23.84
N ASN A 240 -13.70 5.44 -22.78
CA ASN A 240 -14.93 4.65 -22.93
C ASN A 240 -16.07 5.35 -23.67
N LYS A 241 -16.01 6.67 -23.87
CA LYS A 241 -17.01 7.41 -24.62
C LYS A 241 -16.73 7.46 -26.12
N LYS A 242 -15.48 7.18 -26.53
CA LYS A 242 -15.09 7.18 -27.95
C LYS A 242 -15.27 5.82 -28.64
N ASP A 243 -15.45 4.75 -27.86
CA ASP A 243 -15.64 3.40 -28.40
C ASP A 243 -17.14 3.02 -28.52
N VAL A 244 -18.07 3.96 -28.23
CA VAL A 244 -19.53 3.77 -28.28
C VAL A 244 -20.19 4.67 -29.34
N ASP A 245 -19.46 5.60 -29.94
CA ASP A 245 -19.87 6.43 -31.10
C ASP A 245 -19.14 5.94 -32.37
#